data_9cea4fd6dccf157b6325b491204cea28
#
_entry.id   9cea4fd6dccf157b6325b491204cea28
#
_cell.length_a   1.000
_cell.length_b   1.000
_cell.length_c   1.000
_cell.angle_alpha   90.00
_cell.angle_beta   90.00
_cell.angle_gamma   90.00
#
_symmetry.space_group_name_H-M   'P 1'
#
loop_
_entity.id
_entity.type
_entity.pdbx_description
1 polymer ?
#
loop_
_entity_poly.entity_id
_entity_poly.type
_entity_poly.pdbx_seq_one_letter_code
_entity_poly.pdbx_strand_id
1 'polypeptide(L)'
;MTSQFHLAFGVRDLEEARAFYVHTIGCKQGRETANHIDFDMFGHHVVAHLVPAPPPAAPGEFDGHAVPVPHFGVNLVHDDWVELAERLKRSRCQFREYPHARLVGQVGEHDTLFVSDPSGNALEFKSFRDPRHVFATDAHDAGPRPPDREQVLRPRIEAALHRTRGSVQESLLASGFLDSVAAIELIAALQQDLGLALAELQMTDLASVTTLAAAIAAAERSAQR
;
A
#
# COMPACT_ATOMS: atom_id res chain seq x y z
N MET A 1 25.47 -5.22 -0.58
CA MET A 1 24.41 -5.61 0.40
C MET A 1 23.97 -4.35 1.12
N THR A 2 22.68 -4.08 1.20
CA THR A 2 22.12 -3.06 2.08
C THR A 2 22.02 -3.64 3.50
N SER A 3 22.22 -2.81 4.53
CA SER A 3 22.02 -3.24 5.92
C SER A 3 20.56 -3.61 6.13
N GLN A 4 20.31 -4.71 6.86
CA GLN A 4 18.95 -5.18 7.17
C GLN A 4 18.69 -4.98 8.67
N PHE A 5 17.49 -4.52 8.99
CA PHE A 5 17.02 -4.54 10.37
C PHE A 5 16.73 -5.99 10.78
N HIS A 6 17.06 -6.34 12.03
CA HIS A 6 16.77 -7.64 12.61
C HIS A 6 15.88 -7.50 13.86
N LEU A 7 14.81 -8.28 13.92
CA LEU A 7 13.89 -8.36 15.06
C LEU A 7 13.57 -9.82 15.38
N ALA A 8 13.65 -10.17 16.67
CA ALA A 8 13.09 -11.43 17.20
C ALA A 8 11.85 -11.13 18.04
N PHE A 9 10.79 -11.91 17.86
CA PHE A 9 9.53 -11.73 18.59
C PHE A 9 8.91 -13.11 18.94
N GLY A 10 8.03 -13.13 19.95
CA GLY A 10 7.42 -14.36 20.43
C GLY A 10 6.11 -14.68 19.71
N VAL A 11 5.88 -15.96 19.41
CA VAL A 11 4.60 -16.50 18.92
C VAL A 11 4.20 -17.73 19.70
N ARG A 12 2.90 -18.01 19.80
CA ARG A 12 2.35 -19.17 20.52
C ARG A 12 2.30 -20.43 19.67
N ASP A 13 2.25 -20.26 18.34
CA ASP A 13 2.13 -21.34 17.36
C ASP A 13 2.87 -20.95 16.08
N LEU A 14 3.76 -21.82 15.62
CA LEU A 14 4.57 -21.57 14.41
C LEU A 14 3.77 -21.76 13.13
N GLU A 15 2.77 -22.65 13.11
CA GLU A 15 1.93 -22.85 11.92
C GLU A 15 1.00 -21.65 11.70
N GLU A 16 0.37 -21.14 12.77
CA GLU A 16 -0.43 -19.91 12.72
C GLU A 16 0.42 -18.71 12.31
N ALA A 17 1.65 -18.60 12.85
CA ALA A 17 2.60 -17.55 12.46
C ALA A 17 2.96 -17.67 10.98
N ARG A 18 3.31 -18.87 10.48
CA ARG A 18 3.62 -19.11 9.07
C ARG A 18 2.45 -18.68 8.18
N ALA A 19 1.25 -19.16 8.49
CA ALA A 19 0.05 -18.82 7.72
C ALA A 19 -0.18 -17.31 7.66
N PHE A 20 -0.03 -16.60 8.79
CA PHE A 20 -0.22 -15.17 8.86
C PHE A 20 0.90 -14.41 8.12
N TYR A 21 2.16 -14.64 8.45
CA TYR A 21 3.28 -13.87 7.88
C TYR A 21 3.48 -14.15 6.39
N VAL A 22 3.34 -15.41 5.94
CA VAL A 22 3.53 -15.75 4.52
C VAL A 22 2.30 -15.41 3.68
N HIS A 23 1.11 -15.85 4.09
CA HIS A 23 -0.07 -15.76 3.21
C HIS A 23 -0.86 -14.47 3.42
N THR A 24 -0.85 -13.87 4.63
CA THR A 24 -1.59 -12.64 4.90
C THR A 24 -0.72 -11.41 4.71
N ILE A 25 0.47 -11.36 5.34
CA ILE A 25 1.39 -10.23 5.20
C ILE A 25 2.15 -10.29 3.86
N GLY A 26 2.54 -11.49 3.39
CA GLY A 26 3.29 -11.68 2.14
C GLY A 26 4.80 -11.74 2.33
N CYS A 27 5.27 -12.07 3.54
CA CYS A 27 6.68 -12.33 3.80
C CYS A 27 7.17 -13.57 3.06
N LYS A 28 8.45 -13.60 2.69
CA LYS A 28 9.08 -14.84 2.24
C LYS A 28 9.57 -15.62 3.45
N GLN A 29 9.27 -16.92 3.50
CA GLN A 29 9.80 -17.79 4.55
C GLN A 29 11.27 -18.08 4.30
N GLY A 30 12.07 -17.97 5.35
CA GLY A 30 13.47 -18.37 5.41
C GLY A 30 13.66 -19.74 6.10
N ARG A 31 14.67 -19.83 6.96
CA ARG A 31 14.98 -21.05 7.74
C ARG A 31 13.89 -21.31 8.78
N GLU A 32 13.72 -22.57 9.09
CA GLU A 32 12.80 -23.04 10.12
C GLU A 32 13.41 -24.13 10.97
N THR A 33 13.06 -24.15 12.24
CA THR A 33 13.35 -25.22 13.20
C THR A 33 12.10 -25.56 14.01
N ALA A 34 12.19 -26.50 14.94
CA ALA A 34 11.07 -26.78 15.86
C ALA A 34 10.65 -25.60 16.75
N ASN A 35 11.49 -24.55 16.87
CA ASN A 35 11.31 -23.48 17.83
C ASN A 35 11.27 -22.07 17.19
N HIS A 36 11.56 -21.92 15.91
CA HIS A 36 11.51 -20.62 15.25
C HIS A 36 11.33 -20.71 13.74
N ILE A 37 10.86 -19.63 13.13
CA ILE A 37 10.80 -19.41 11.68
C ILE A 37 11.40 -18.04 11.39
N ASP A 38 12.33 -18.00 10.41
CA ASP A 38 12.85 -16.75 9.84
C ASP A 38 11.91 -16.27 8.73
N PHE A 39 11.68 -14.97 8.65
CA PHE A 39 10.93 -14.32 7.58
C PHE A 39 11.73 -13.18 6.96
N ASP A 40 11.69 -13.06 5.65
CA ASP A 40 12.01 -11.83 4.93
C ASP A 40 10.75 -10.95 4.90
N MET A 41 10.71 -9.94 5.76
CA MET A 41 9.63 -8.97 5.82
C MET A 41 10.04 -7.72 5.03
N PHE A 42 9.67 -7.69 3.75
CA PHE A 42 9.99 -6.57 2.84
C PHE A 42 11.47 -6.16 2.84
N GLY A 43 12.37 -7.17 2.84
CA GLY A 43 13.82 -6.97 2.85
C GLY A 43 14.46 -6.90 4.23
N HIS A 44 13.68 -7.05 5.32
CA HIS A 44 14.18 -7.08 6.70
C HIS A 44 14.06 -8.48 7.30
N HIS A 45 15.04 -8.83 8.15
CA HIS A 45 15.10 -10.14 8.80
C HIS A 45 14.31 -10.13 10.10
N VAL A 46 13.18 -10.81 10.14
CA VAL A 46 12.38 -10.99 11.37
C VAL A 46 12.26 -12.47 11.71
N VAL A 47 12.28 -12.79 13.02
CA VAL A 47 12.30 -14.17 13.49
C VAL A 47 11.20 -14.38 14.52
N ALA A 48 10.26 -15.27 14.21
CA ALA A 48 9.23 -15.71 15.13
C ALA A 48 9.77 -16.87 15.99
N HIS A 49 9.86 -16.69 17.30
CA HIS A 49 10.24 -17.72 18.26
C HIS A 49 9.02 -18.29 18.98
N LEU A 50 8.93 -19.61 19.04
CA LEU A 50 7.91 -20.30 19.83
C LEU A 50 8.12 -20.03 21.32
N VAL A 51 7.14 -19.38 21.96
CA VAL A 51 7.16 -19.07 23.40
C VAL A 51 5.82 -19.41 24.03
N PRO A 52 5.77 -19.83 25.31
CA PRO A 52 4.52 -20.21 25.98
C PRO A 52 3.49 -19.05 26.07
N ALA A 53 3.97 -17.83 26.26
CA ALA A 53 3.14 -16.63 26.37
C ALA A 53 3.94 -15.41 25.88
N PRO A 54 3.74 -14.95 24.63
CA PRO A 54 4.32 -13.69 24.19
C PRO A 54 3.74 -12.54 25.01
N PRO A 55 4.57 -11.53 25.39
CA PRO A 55 4.09 -10.39 26.14
C PRO A 55 3.08 -9.59 25.30
N PRO A 56 1.92 -9.21 25.89
CA PRO A 56 0.95 -8.38 25.17
C PRO A 56 1.51 -6.96 24.96
N ALA A 57 1.15 -6.34 23.84
CA ALA A 57 1.40 -4.92 23.65
C ALA A 57 0.56 -4.10 24.66
N ALA A 58 1.20 -3.21 25.41
CA ALA A 58 0.52 -2.30 26.31
C ALA A 58 -0.14 -1.16 25.51
N PRO A 59 -1.30 -0.64 25.94
CA PRO A 59 -1.88 0.54 25.29
C PRO A 59 -1.00 1.77 25.58
N GLY A 60 -0.64 2.50 24.54
CA GLY A 60 -0.08 3.85 24.58
C GLY A 60 -1.07 4.81 23.94
N GLU A 61 -0.92 6.11 24.18
CA GLU A 61 -1.73 7.16 23.51
C GLU A 61 -0.78 8.13 22.81
N PHE A 62 -1.02 8.35 21.50
CA PHE A 62 -0.30 9.31 20.67
C PHE A 62 -1.29 10.00 19.75
N ASP A 63 -1.31 11.32 19.75
CA ASP A 63 -2.19 12.16 18.93
C ASP A 63 -3.69 11.80 19.03
N GLY A 64 -4.14 11.43 20.23
CA GLY A 64 -5.51 11.00 20.47
C GLY A 64 -5.86 9.59 19.97
N HIS A 65 -4.88 8.81 19.56
CA HIS A 65 -5.02 7.43 19.11
C HIS A 65 -4.43 6.46 20.13
N ALA A 66 -5.10 5.32 20.31
CA ALA A 66 -4.59 4.23 21.14
C ALA A 66 -3.55 3.42 20.34
N VAL A 67 -2.27 3.68 20.58
CA VAL A 67 -1.16 3.02 19.89
C VAL A 67 -0.60 1.91 20.76
N PRO A 68 -0.60 0.63 20.32
CA PRO A 68 -0.02 -0.47 21.09
C PRO A 68 1.50 -0.35 21.16
N VAL A 69 2.09 -0.61 22.35
CA VAL A 69 3.55 -0.61 22.57
C VAL A 69 3.94 -1.87 23.34
N PRO A 70 4.92 -2.70 22.87
CA PRO A 70 5.63 -2.54 21.61
C PRO A 70 4.75 -2.87 20.39
N HIS A 71 5.13 -2.32 19.24
CA HIS A 71 4.69 -2.75 17.93
C HIS A 71 5.89 -2.74 16.97
N PHE A 72 5.76 -3.43 15.84
CA PHE A 72 6.78 -3.44 14.81
C PHE A 72 6.14 -3.51 13.41
N GLY A 73 6.92 -3.20 12.40
CA GLY A 73 6.48 -3.24 11.01
C GLY A 73 7.47 -2.54 10.10
N VAL A 74 7.00 -2.12 8.93
CA VAL A 74 7.86 -1.55 7.89
C VAL A 74 7.23 -0.29 7.31
N ASN A 75 8.08 0.71 7.04
CA ASN A 75 7.71 1.82 6.18
C ASN A 75 7.83 1.35 4.73
N LEU A 76 6.70 1.20 4.06
CA LEU A 76 6.61 0.74 2.68
C LEU A 76 6.58 1.93 1.72
N VAL A 77 7.02 1.73 0.48
CA VAL A 77 6.66 2.63 -0.60
C VAL A 77 5.14 2.63 -0.75
N HIS A 78 4.56 3.76 -1.17
CA HIS A 78 3.10 3.94 -1.09
C HIS A 78 2.31 2.86 -1.81
N ASP A 79 2.78 2.44 -2.97
CA ASP A 79 2.09 1.44 -3.79
C ASP A 79 2.09 0.05 -3.14
N ASP A 80 3.20 -0.38 -2.52
CA ASP A 80 3.28 -1.63 -1.78
C ASP A 80 2.40 -1.59 -0.53
N TRP A 81 2.30 -0.42 0.12
CA TRP A 81 1.40 -0.21 1.26
C TRP A 81 -0.07 -0.35 0.86
N VAL A 82 -0.47 0.26 -0.27
CA VAL A 82 -1.85 0.15 -0.80
C VAL A 82 -2.16 -1.32 -1.14
N GLU A 83 -1.25 -2.03 -1.81
CA GLU A 83 -1.43 -3.45 -2.12
C GLU A 83 -1.59 -4.30 -0.85
N LEU A 84 -0.74 -4.05 0.16
CA LEU A 84 -0.84 -4.73 1.45
C LEU A 84 -2.17 -4.40 2.15
N ALA A 85 -2.57 -3.14 2.21
CA ALA A 85 -3.81 -2.71 2.84
C ALA A 85 -5.03 -3.39 2.20
N GLU A 86 -5.10 -3.48 0.87
CA GLU A 86 -6.17 -4.17 0.16
C GLU A 86 -6.14 -5.68 0.38
N ARG A 87 -4.97 -6.30 0.46
CA ARG A 87 -4.82 -7.72 0.81
C ARG A 87 -5.33 -8.00 2.22
N LEU A 88 -4.95 -7.17 3.18
CA LEU A 88 -5.39 -7.27 4.57
C LEU A 88 -6.91 -7.09 4.72
N LYS A 89 -7.51 -6.14 4.00
CA LYS A 89 -8.99 -5.97 3.98
C LYS A 89 -9.72 -7.20 3.45
N ARG A 90 -9.16 -7.89 2.45
CA ARG A 90 -9.73 -9.14 1.91
C ARG A 90 -9.48 -10.36 2.80
N SER A 91 -8.45 -10.31 3.64
CA SER A 91 -8.16 -11.36 4.61
C SER A 91 -9.10 -11.23 5.82
N ARG A 92 -9.13 -12.26 6.67
CA ARG A 92 -9.85 -12.22 7.95
C ARG A 92 -8.94 -11.74 9.10
N CYS A 93 -7.90 -10.96 8.81
CA CYS A 93 -7.00 -10.46 9.84
C CYS A 93 -7.72 -9.46 10.75
N GLN A 94 -7.27 -9.40 12.00
CA GLN A 94 -7.80 -8.49 12.99
C GLN A 94 -7.12 -7.12 12.85
N PHE A 95 -7.82 -6.13 12.30
CA PHE A 95 -7.39 -4.74 12.36
C PHE A 95 -7.51 -4.21 13.79
N ARG A 96 -6.45 -3.55 14.26
CA ARG A 96 -6.50 -2.65 15.44
C ARG A 96 -6.88 -1.25 15.01
N GLU A 97 -6.28 -0.78 13.90
CA GLU A 97 -6.67 0.45 13.20
C GLU A 97 -6.75 0.17 11.70
N TYR A 98 -7.84 0.60 11.09
CA TYR A 98 -8.01 0.51 9.64
C TYR A 98 -7.10 1.52 8.92
N PRO A 99 -6.77 1.29 7.62
CA PRO A 99 -5.98 2.22 6.82
C PRO A 99 -6.51 3.65 6.88
N HIS A 100 -5.68 4.60 7.28
CA HIS A 100 -5.99 6.03 7.33
C HIS A 100 -4.71 6.88 7.28
N ALA A 101 -4.86 8.18 6.98
CA ALA A 101 -3.77 9.13 7.01
C ALA A 101 -3.64 9.76 8.40
N ARG A 102 -2.42 9.99 8.87
CA ARG A 102 -2.08 10.72 10.10
C ARG A 102 -1.24 11.95 9.80
N LEU A 103 -1.30 12.95 10.69
CA LEU A 103 -0.55 14.20 10.59
C LEU A 103 -0.75 14.93 9.25
N VAL A 104 -1.98 14.87 8.71
CA VAL A 104 -2.30 15.45 7.40
C VAL A 104 -1.94 16.92 7.35
N GLY A 105 -1.12 17.32 6.35
CA GLY A 105 -0.62 18.68 6.18
C GLY A 105 0.45 19.10 7.20
N GLN A 106 0.99 18.16 8.00
CA GLN A 106 2.02 18.40 8.99
C GLN A 106 3.29 17.62 8.66
N VAL A 107 4.38 17.96 9.36
CA VAL A 107 5.61 17.16 9.33
C VAL A 107 5.30 15.75 9.83
N GLY A 108 5.85 14.77 9.13
CA GLY A 108 5.59 13.36 9.45
C GLY A 108 4.27 12.82 8.88
N GLU A 109 3.59 13.54 7.97
CA GLU A 109 2.39 13.03 7.29
C GLU A 109 2.65 11.66 6.66
N HIS A 110 1.83 10.67 7.02
CA HIS A 110 1.93 9.30 6.53
C HIS A 110 0.58 8.61 6.51
N ASP A 111 0.46 7.60 5.68
CA ASP A 111 -0.63 6.62 5.75
C ASP A 111 -0.20 5.50 6.72
N THR A 112 -1.12 4.99 7.53
CA THR A 112 -0.86 3.92 8.51
C THR A 112 -2.02 2.95 8.61
N LEU A 113 -1.72 1.75 9.08
CA LEU A 113 -2.67 0.73 9.51
C LEU A 113 -2.04 -0.14 10.60
N PHE A 114 -2.87 -0.67 11.50
CA PHE A 114 -2.45 -1.63 12.51
C PHE A 114 -3.24 -2.93 12.42
N VAL A 115 -2.53 -4.06 12.53
CA VAL A 115 -3.14 -5.40 12.63
C VAL A 115 -2.55 -6.16 13.80
N SER A 116 -3.26 -7.19 14.26
CA SER A 116 -2.73 -8.18 15.18
C SER A 116 -2.37 -9.47 14.46
N ASP A 117 -1.21 -10.06 14.80
CA ASP A 117 -0.94 -11.44 14.45
C ASP A 117 -1.78 -12.41 15.33
N PRO A 118 -1.85 -13.72 15.02
CA PRO A 118 -2.59 -14.69 15.83
C PRO A 118 -2.11 -14.80 17.29
N SER A 119 -0.87 -14.41 17.57
CA SER A 119 -0.29 -14.42 18.90
C SER A 119 -0.54 -13.14 19.70
N GLY A 120 -1.13 -12.11 19.08
CA GLY A 120 -1.46 -10.82 19.68
C GLY A 120 -0.35 -9.77 19.53
N ASN A 121 0.72 -10.06 18.78
CA ASN A 121 1.70 -9.03 18.43
C ASN A 121 1.03 -7.95 17.58
N ALA A 122 1.35 -6.68 17.86
CA ALA A 122 0.87 -5.55 17.09
C ALA A 122 1.86 -5.22 15.95
N LEU A 123 1.35 -5.14 14.74
CA LEU A 123 2.12 -4.74 13.57
C LEU A 123 1.57 -3.42 13.04
N GLU A 124 2.47 -2.49 12.73
CA GLU A 124 2.15 -1.23 12.05
C GLU A 124 2.82 -1.18 10.68
N PHE A 125 2.06 -0.86 9.64
CA PHE A 125 2.62 -0.60 8.32
C PHE A 125 2.34 0.84 7.95
N LYS A 126 3.42 1.58 7.67
CA LYS A 126 3.37 2.99 7.30
C LYS A 126 3.76 3.21 5.85
N SER A 127 3.27 4.31 5.30
CA SER A 127 3.78 4.83 4.05
C SER A 127 3.92 6.35 4.13
N PHE A 128 5.11 6.83 3.90
CA PHE A 128 5.39 8.23 3.71
C PHE A 128 5.45 8.49 2.20
N ARG A 129 4.46 9.20 1.66
CA ARG A 129 4.45 9.52 0.22
C ARG A 129 5.68 10.33 -0.19
N ASP A 130 6.19 11.14 0.72
CA ASP A 130 7.52 11.77 0.61
C ASP A 130 8.45 11.13 1.66
N PRO A 131 9.48 10.38 1.25
CA PRO A 131 10.41 9.73 2.18
C PRO A 131 11.12 10.70 3.14
N ARG A 132 11.21 12.00 2.79
CA ARG A 132 11.79 13.01 3.67
C ARG A 132 11.00 13.19 4.96
N HIS A 133 9.70 12.92 4.96
CA HIS A 133 8.85 12.99 6.15
C HIS A 133 9.19 11.96 7.24
N VAL A 134 9.91 10.88 6.91
CA VAL A 134 10.27 9.83 7.89
C VAL A 134 11.10 10.40 9.05
N PHE A 135 12.03 11.33 8.75
CA PHE A 135 12.95 11.92 9.72
C PHE A 135 12.92 13.45 9.75
N ALA A 136 11.94 14.05 9.08
CA ALA A 136 11.81 15.51 9.08
C ALA A 136 11.52 16.04 10.49
N THR A 137 12.18 17.12 10.87
CA THR A 137 12.00 17.81 12.15
C THR A 137 11.12 19.05 12.03
N ASP A 138 11.00 19.58 10.82
CA ASP A 138 10.15 20.74 10.50
C ASP A 138 9.61 20.67 9.06
N ALA A 139 8.67 21.56 8.73
CA ALA A 139 8.02 21.57 7.41
C ALA A 139 8.98 21.97 6.26
N HIS A 140 10.08 22.65 6.56
CA HIS A 140 11.07 23.04 5.56
C HIS A 140 11.87 21.81 5.08
N ASP A 141 12.23 20.92 6.00
CA ASP A 141 12.96 19.68 5.70
C ASP A 141 12.10 18.70 4.87
N ALA A 142 10.82 18.61 5.20
CA ALA A 142 9.91 17.70 4.53
C ALA A 142 9.48 18.18 3.13
N GLY A 143 9.26 19.49 2.97
CA GLY A 143 8.69 20.07 1.75
C GLY A 143 7.20 19.70 1.53
N PRO A 144 6.60 20.17 0.43
CA PRO A 144 5.21 19.85 0.13
C PRO A 144 5.03 18.37 -0.23
N ARG A 145 3.90 17.79 0.18
CA ARG A 145 3.51 16.43 -0.22
C ARG A 145 3.48 16.32 -1.75
N PRO A 146 4.13 15.31 -2.35
CA PRO A 146 4.00 15.06 -3.77
C PRO A 146 2.54 14.72 -4.11
N PRO A 147 2.05 15.18 -5.27
CA PRO A 147 0.68 14.87 -5.68
C PRO A 147 0.49 13.36 -5.85
N ASP A 148 -0.70 12.89 -5.52
CA ASP A 148 -1.10 11.50 -5.76
C ASP A 148 -0.94 11.16 -7.25
N ARG A 149 -0.50 9.93 -7.56
CA ARG A 149 -0.30 9.52 -8.97
C ARG A 149 -1.60 9.67 -9.79
N GLU A 150 -2.73 9.33 -9.20
CA GLU A 150 -4.04 9.54 -9.82
C GLU A 150 -4.32 11.02 -10.14
N GLN A 151 -3.93 11.93 -9.24
CA GLN A 151 -4.06 13.38 -9.48
C GLN A 151 -3.15 13.87 -10.61
N VAL A 152 -1.97 13.25 -10.78
CA VAL A 152 -1.06 13.54 -11.91
C VAL A 152 -1.59 12.98 -13.22
N LEU A 153 -2.22 11.81 -13.18
CA LEU A 153 -2.78 11.15 -14.36
C LEU A 153 -4.08 11.79 -14.86
N ARG A 154 -4.93 12.27 -13.94
CA ARG A 154 -6.22 12.87 -14.27
C ARG A 154 -6.13 13.94 -15.39
N PRO A 155 -5.28 14.98 -15.32
CA PRO A 155 -5.17 15.98 -16.40
C PRO A 155 -4.73 15.37 -17.74
N ARG A 156 -3.92 14.32 -17.72
CA ARG A 156 -3.48 13.62 -18.94
C ARG A 156 -4.62 12.83 -19.58
N ILE A 157 -5.43 12.15 -18.76
CA ILE A 157 -6.64 11.45 -19.21
C ILE A 157 -7.64 12.47 -19.80
N GLU A 158 -7.89 13.56 -19.11
CA GLU A 158 -8.78 14.63 -19.56
C GLU A 158 -8.30 15.25 -20.87
N ALA A 159 -7.00 15.50 -21.04
CA ALA A 159 -6.42 15.97 -22.30
C ALA A 159 -6.59 14.95 -23.44
N ALA A 160 -6.41 13.65 -23.17
CA ALA A 160 -6.66 12.59 -24.15
C ALA A 160 -8.14 12.51 -24.53
N LEU A 161 -9.07 12.62 -23.58
CA LEU A 161 -10.51 12.69 -23.84
C LEU A 161 -10.87 13.92 -24.69
N HIS A 162 -10.30 15.08 -24.41
CA HIS A 162 -10.50 16.27 -25.24
C HIS A 162 -10.04 16.07 -26.68
N ARG A 163 -8.88 15.43 -26.91
CA ARG A 163 -8.37 15.15 -28.25
C ARG A 163 -9.21 14.13 -29.02
N THR A 164 -9.68 13.08 -28.34
CA THR A 164 -10.41 11.98 -28.99
C THR A 164 -11.93 12.21 -29.04
N ARG A 165 -12.50 12.94 -28.08
CA ARG A 165 -13.95 13.12 -27.92
C ARG A 165 -14.42 14.59 -27.92
N GLY A 166 -13.51 15.56 -27.92
CA GLY A 166 -13.82 16.99 -27.90
C GLY A 166 -14.32 17.52 -26.54
N SER A 167 -14.53 16.68 -25.54
CA SER A 167 -15.00 17.06 -24.20
C SER A 167 -14.58 16.06 -23.15
N VAL A 168 -14.84 16.39 -21.87
CA VAL A 168 -14.55 15.52 -20.70
C VAL A 168 -15.82 15.29 -19.92
N GLN A 169 -16.06 14.04 -19.53
CA GLN A 169 -17.09 13.65 -18.57
C GLN A 169 -16.46 12.70 -17.53
N GLU A 170 -16.88 12.80 -16.26
CA GLU A 170 -16.38 11.90 -15.20
C GLU A 170 -16.88 10.49 -15.41
N SER A 171 -18.17 10.30 -15.71
CA SER A 171 -18.74 8.99 -16.05
C SER A 171 -18.54 8.73 -17.56
N LEU A 172 -17.76 7.72 -17.89
CA LEU A 172 -17.38 7.44 -19.28
C LEU A 172 -18.30 6.41 -19.96
N LEU A 173 -18.56 5.27 -19.29
CA LEU A 173 -19.38 4.20 -19.87
C LEU A 173 -20.88 4.36 -19.59
N ALA A 174 -21.26 4.65 -18.33
CA ALA A 174 -22.68 4.74 -17.96
C ALA A 174 -23.40 5.91 -18.61
N SER A 175 -22.67 6.97 -18.99
CA SER A 175 -23.22 8.11 -19.74
C SER A 175 -23.35 7.85 -21.26
N GLY A 176 -22.80 6.72 -21.76
CA GLY A 176 -22.65 6.48 -23.20
C GLY A 176 -21.59 7.36 -23.87
N PHE A 177 -20.74 8.04 -23.08
CA PHE A 177 -19.69 8.92 -23.61
C PHE A 177 -18.58 8.15 -24.32
N LEU A 178 -18.27 6.92 -23.86
CA LEU A 178 -17.38 5.99 -24.55
C LEU A 178 -18.17 4.75 -25.01
N ASP A 179 -18.12 4.50 -26.30
CA ASP A 179 -18.39 3.18 -26.88
C ASP A 179 -17.10 2.37 -27.03
N SER A 180 -17.18 1.16 -27.55
CA SER A 180 -16.02 0.27 -27.68
C SER A 180 -14.93 0.82 -28.59
N VAL A 181 -15.30 1.58 -29.64
CA VAL A 181 -14.33 2.18 -30.60
C VAL A 181 -13.64 3.35 -29.92
N ALA A 182 -14.41 4.24 -29.30
CA ALA A 182 -13.88 5.38 -28.57
C ALA A 182 -12.99 4.97 -27.38
N ALA A 183 -13.29 3.84 -26.73
CA ALA A 183 -12.44 3.29 -25.69
C ALA A 183 -11.06 2.87 -26.23
N ILE A 184 -11.02 2.21 -27.38
CA ILE A 184 -9.77 1.81 -28.04
C ILE A 184 -8.94 3.05 -28.44
N GLU A 185 -9.59 4.07 -29.01
CA GLU A 185 -8.93 5.33 -29.39
C GLU A 185 -8.33 6.06 -28.18
N LEU A 186 -9.08 6.11 -27.06
CA LEU A 186 -8.61 6.70 -25.81
C LEU A 186 -7.40 5.94 -25.24
N ILE A 187 -7.48 4.62 -25.17
CA ILE A 187 -6.38 3.78 -24.69
C ILE A 187 -5.13 3.97 -25.56
N ALA A 188 -5.27 3.97 -26.88
CA ALA A 188 -4.15 4.19 -27.80
C ALA A 188 -3.50 5.58 -27.60
N ALA A 189 -4.30 6.63 -27.41
CA ALA A 189 -3.79 7.96 -27.11
C ALA A 189 -3.04 8.01 -25.77
N LEU A 190 -3.57 7.36 -24.74
CA LEU A 190 -2.93 7.28 -23.42
C LEU A 190 -1.65 6.45 -23.45
N GLN A 191 -1.61 5.34 -24.18
CA GLN A 191 -0.38 4.55 -24.37
C GLN A 191 0.73 5.39 -25.02
N GLN A 192 0.39 6.19 -26.02
CA GLN A 192 1.33 7.08 -26.67
C GLN A 192 1.82 8.19 -25.72
N ASP A 193 0.92 8.83 -24.97
CA ASP A 193 1.25 9.95 -24.08
C ASP A 193 2.07 9.50 -22.85
N LEU A 194 1.84 8.29 -22.35
CA LEU A 194 2.44 7.77 -21.13
C LEU A 194 3.66 6.87 -21.40
N GLY A 195 3.82 6.38 -22.64
CA GLY A 195 4.87 5.42 -22.99
C GLY A 195 4.67 4.04 -22.33
N LEU A 196 3.43 3.67 -22.02
CA LEU A 196 3.07 2.45 -21.29
C LEU A 196 2.24 1.51 -22.15
N ALA A 197 2.44 0.20 -21.95
CA ALA A 197 1.51 -0.80 -22.48
C ALA A 197 0.29 -0.92 -21.56
N LEU A 198 -0.90 -0.54 -22.04
CA LEU A 198 -2.15 -0.58 -21.30
C LEU A 198 -3.08 -1.72 -21.79
N ALA A 199 -2.48 -2.82 -22.28
CA ALA A 199 -3.22 -3.93 -22.87
C ALA A 199 -4.08 -4.72 -21.88
N GLU A 200 -3.79 -4.62 -20.58
CA GLU A 200 -4.49 -5.36 -19.50
C GLU A 200 -5.69 -4.58 -18.93
N LEU A 201 -5.95 -3.35 -19.38
CA LEU A 201 -7.10 -2.58 -18.91
C LEU A 201 -8.41 -3.26 -19.30
N GLN A 202 -9.30 -3.40 -18.31
CA GLN A 202 -10.62 -3.98 -18.49
C GLN A 202 -11.65 -2.87 -18.80
N MET A 203 -12.78 -3.23 -19.40
CA MET A 203 -13.87 -2.27 -19.63
C MET A 203 -14.38 -1.61 -18.34
N THR A 204 -14.31 -2.30 -17.20
CA THR A 204 -14.66 -1.76 -15.89
C THR A 204 -13.74 -0.62 -15.44
N ASP A 205 -12.48 -0.62 -15.90
CA ASP A 205 -11.51 0.42 -15.58
C ASP A 205 -11.83 1.73 -16.30
N LEU A 206 -12.56 1.65 -17.41
CA LEU A 206 -13.05 2.80 -18.18
C LEU A 206 -14.41 3.33 -17.69
N ALA A 207 -14.91 2.87 -16.52
CA ALA A 207 -16.19 3.35 -16.01
C ALA A 207 -16.19 4.86 -15.73
N SER A 208 -15.08 5.40 -15.25
CA SER A 208 -14.90 6.84 -14.97
C SER A 208 -13.46 7.28 -15.16
N VAL A 209 -13.23 8.60 -15.16
CA VAL A 209 -11.86 9.18 -15.17
C VAL A 209 -11.08 8.73 -13.95
N THR A 210 -11.74 8.65 -12.79
CA THR A 210 -11.14 8.21 -11.52
C THR A 210 -10.71 6.73 -11.58
N THR A 211 -11.59 5.81 -12.02
CA THR A 211 -11.25 4.38 -12.14
C THR A 211 -10.15 4.14 -13.17
N LEU A 212 -10.15 4.88 -14.28
CA LEU A 212 -9.12 4.79 -15.29
C LEU A 212 -7.75 5.29 -14.77
N ALA A 213 -7.72 6.38 -13.99
CA ALA A 213 -6.49 6.88 -13.40
C ALA A 213 -5.89 5.85 -12.40
N ALA A 214 -6.71 5.22 -11.57
CA ALA A 214 -6.30 4.17 -10.64
C ALA A 214 -5.75 2.94 -11.37
N ALA A 215 -6.42 2.49 -12.44
CA ALA A 215 -6.00 1.35 -13.25
C ALA A 215 -4.66 1.61 -13.99
N ILE A 216 -4.47 2.81 -14.55
CA ILE A 216 -3.20 3.20 -15.18
C ILE A 216 -2.07 3.25 -14.14
N ALA A 217 -2.32 3.84 -12.97
CA ALA A 217 -1.33 3.85 -11.88
C ALA A 217 -0.94 2.42 -11.46
N ALA A 218 -1.88 1.47 -11.45
CA ALA A 218 -1.60 0.07 -11.18
C ALA A 218 -0.76 -0.59 -12.29
N ALA A 219 -1.06 -0.31 -13.56
CA ALA A 219 -0.29 -0.83 -14.70
C ALA A 219 1.15 -0.30 -14.72
N GLU A 220 1.37 0.98 -14.40
CA GLU A 220 2.72 1.57 -14.25
C GLU A 220 3.54 0.82 -13.20
N ARG A 221 2.93 0.49 -12.06
CA ARG A 221 3.59 -0.27 -10.97
C ARG A 221 4.02 -1.66 -11.42
N SER A 222 3.16 -2.35 -12.18
CA SER A 222 3.46 -3.69 -12.71
C SER A 222 4.61 -3.67 -13.72
N ALA A 223 4.74 -2.61 -14.51
CA ALA A 223 5.80 -2.46 -15.50
C ALA A 223 7.19 -2.13 -14.90
N GLN A 224 7.24 -1.69 -13.64
CA GLN A 224 8.48 -1.32 -12.93
C GLN A 224 9.06 -2.49 -12.11
N ARG A 225 8.37 -3.62 -12.03
CA ARG A 225 8.79 -4.85 -11.32
C ARG A 225 9.47 -5.83 -12.26
#